data_6a3f7bb5c3622be1e4b94992c079f695
#
_entry.id   6a3f7bb5c3622be1e4b94992c079f695
#
_cell.length_a   1.000
_cell.length_b   1.000
_cell.length_c   1.000
_cell.angle_alpha   90.00
_cell.angle_beta   90.00
_cell.angle_gamma   90.00
#
_symmetry.space_group_name_H-M   'P 1'
#
loop_
_entity.id
_entity.type
_entity.pdbx_description
1 polymer ?
#
loop_
_entity_poly.entity_id
_entity_poly.type
_entity_poly.pdbx_seq_one_letter_code
_entity_poly.pdbx_strand_id
1 'polypeptide(L)'
;MKYNIIITAGGTSEKIDNVRKITNSGSGRLGCMIANKLIEMQEERIHKIYYVCAKDSFKPKHSKIEIIEIVDTKDLQNTITRLLINNTIHFFIHSMAVSDYTVDYVTTAEKLAENIEKHQEENILDVICHYPFGLKENKISSSEEHLMIKLKKTPKIISMIKTMSPKTYLVGFKLLDQVSKETLMNTALRLKEKNHCDLVVANDLESIREGKHQAFIIKTKEEYIKACGKEEIARMLIKEMIQNDGV
;
A
#
# COMPACT_ATOMS: atom_id res chain seq x y z
N MET A 1 21.08 20.48 2.51
CA MET A 1 20.56 19.55 1.50
C MET A 1 19.04 19.68 1.44
N LYS A 2 18.41 19.61 0.25
CA LYS A 2 16.94 19.65 0.10
C LYS A 2 16.42 18.26 -0.30
N TYR A 3 15.34 17.82 0.33
CA TYR A 3 14.82 16.45 0.17
C TYR A 3 13.72 16.34 -0.88
N ASN A 4 13.82 15.31 -1.71
CA ASN A 4 12.69 14.75 -2.44
C ASN A 4 12.12 13.59 -1.63
N ILE A 5 10.80 13.60 -1.43
CA ILE A 5 10.09 12.66 -0.59
C ILE A 5 8.96 12.03 -1.40
N ILE A 6 8.78 10.72 -1.34
CA ILE A 6 7.58 10.06 -1.83
C ILE A 6 6.71 9.67 -0.63
N ILE A 7 5.42 9.97 -0.71
CA ILE A 7 4.42 9.50 0.25
C ILE A 7 3.33 8.80 -0.53
N THR A 8 3.06 7.54 -0.22
CA THR A 8 1.90 6.84 -0.80
C THR A 8 0.76 6.80 0.22
N ALA A 9 -0.48 7.04 -0.21
CA ALA A 9 -1.63 7.13 0.69
C ALA A 9 -2.95 6.65 0.06
N GLY A 10 -3.90 6.23 0.88
CA GLY A 10 -5.17 5.66 0.43
C GLY A 10 -5.10 4.17 0.20
N GLY A 11 -5.88 3.63 -0.73
CA GLY A 11 -5.91 2.22 -1.07
C GLY A 11 -6.01 1.98 -2.57
N THR A 12 -5.39 0.92 -3.09
CA THR A 12 -5.55 0.51 -4.48
C THR A 12 -6.89 -0.15 -4.74
N SER A 13 -7.37 -0.07 -5.97
CA SER A 13 -8.65 -0.62 -6.43
C SER A 13 -8.44 -1.47 -7.66
N GLU A 14 -8.64 -2.78 -7.54
CA GLU A 14 -8.46 -3.74 -8.62
C GLU A 14 -9.78 -3.93 -9.38
N LYS A 15 -9.78 -3.72 -10.69
CA LYS A 15 -10.99 -3.79 -11.51
C LYS A 15 -11.49 -5.24 -11.63
N ILE A 16 -12.81 -5.42 -11.47
CA ILE A 16 -13.54 -6.64 -11.86
C ILE A 16 -14.01 -6.47 -13.32
N ASP A 17 -14.63 -5.33 -13.60
CA ASP A 17 -15.06 -4.88 -14.93
C ASP A 17 -14.99 -3.34 -15.02
N ASN A 18 -15.58 -2.72 -16.02
CA ASN A 18 -15.56 -1.26 -16.16
C ASN A 18 -16.43 -0.51 -15.12
N VAL A 19 -17.23 -1.24 -14.34
CA VAL A 19 -18.18 -0.66 -13.36
C VAL A 19 -17.80 -1.05 -11.93
N ARG A 20 -17.32 -2.29 -11.71
CA ARG A 20 -17.07 -2.87 -10.38
C ARG A 20 -15.58 -3.04 -10.11
N LYS A 21 -15.20 -2.89 -8.84
CA LYS A 21 -13.82 -3.03 -8.37
C LYS A 21 -13.75 -3.61 -6.95
N ILE A 22 -12.64 -4.26 -6.64
CA ILE A 22 -12.27 -4.67 -5.28
C ILE A 22 -11.30 -3.61 -4.75
N THR A 23 -11.61 -2.99 -3.60
CA THR A 23 -10.87 -1.86 -3.07
C THR A 23 -10.36 -2.15 -1.67
N ASN A 24 -9.09 -1.89 -1.42
CA ASN A 24 -8.55 -1.83 -0.07
C ASN A 24 -8.96 -0.52 0.61
N SER A 25 -9.64 -0.62 1.74
CA SER A 25 -10.16 0.55 2.46
C SER A 25 -9.03 1.35 3.11
N GLY A 26 -8.66 2.44 2.48
CA GLY A 26 -7.66 3.38 2.99
C GLY A 26 -8.08 4.81 2.69
N SER A 27 -8.38 5.63 3.70
CA SER A 27 -8.78 7.03 3.50
C SER A 27 -7.64 7.97 3.12
N GLY A 28 -6.38 7.57 3.32
CA GLY A 28 -5.20 8.42 3.13
C GLY A 28 -4.99 9.52 4.19
N ARG A 29 -5.84 9.59 5.23
CA ARG A 29 -5.77 10.66 6.25
C ARG A 29 -4.42 10.74 6.96
N LEU A 30 -3.81 9.60 7.30
CA LEU A 30 -2.51 9.60 7.98
C LEU A 30 -1.40 10.08 7.04
N GLY A 31 -1.35 9.59 5.79
CA GLY A 31 -0.39 10.08 4.79
C GLY A 31 -0.53 11.58 4.51
N CYS A 32 -1.78 12.09 4.43
CA CYS A 32 -2.06 13.51 4.30
C CYS A 32 -1.56 14.31 5.52
N MET A 33 -1.79 13.81 6.73
CA MET A 33 -1.28 14.43 7.96
C MET A 33 0.25 14.47 7.99
N ILE A 34 0.92 13.37 7.59
CA ILE A 34 2.38 13.31 7.51
C ILE A 34 2.91 14.34 6.50
N ALA A 35 2.30 14.46 5.32
CA ALA A 35 2.70 15.44 4.32
C ALA A 35 2.57 16.88 4.83
N ASN A 36 1.45 17.23 5.47
CA ASN A 36 1.24 18.55 6.06
C ASN A 36 2.22 18.84 7.18
N LYS A 37 2.48 17.87 8.09
CA LYS A 37 3.44 18.03 9.18
C LYS A 37 4.89 18.14 8.68
N LEU A 38 5.26 17.45 7.61
CA LEU A 38 6.57 17.62 6.97
C LEU A 38 6.76 19.07 6.50
N ILE A 39 5.76 19.65 5.84
CA ILE A 39 5.81 21.06 5.44
C ILE A 39 5.91 21.97 6.68
N GLU A 40 5.04 21.79 7.67
CA GLU A 40 5.03 22.60 8.89
C GLU A 40 6.38 22.59 9.63
N MET A 41 7.02 21.43 9.75
CA MET A 41 8.23 21.23 10.56
C MET A 41 9.54 21.46 9.80
N GLN A 42 9.55 21.25 8.47
CA GLN A 42 10.78 21.11 7.68
C GLN A 42 10.70 21.76 6.30
N GLU A 43 9.84 22.75 6.10
CA GLU A 43 9.60 23.33 4.76
C GLU A 43 10.88 23.74 4.03
N GLU A 44 11.83 24.37 4.71
CA GLU A 44 13.08 24.85 4.12
C GLU A 44 13.97 23.71 3.61
N ARG A 45 13.88 22.54 4.24
CA ARG A 45 14.64 21.34 3.87
C ARG A 45 13.95 20.51 2.78
N ILE A 46 12.70 20.80 2.44
CA ILE A 46 11.94 20.08 1.41
C ILE A 46 12.14 20.76 0.05
N HIS A 47 12.59 19.97 -0.93
CA HIS A 47 12.55 20.35 -2.34
C HIS A 47 11.18 20.02 -2.91
N LYS A 48 10.75 18.76 -2.84
CA LYS A 48 9.48 18.28 -3.37
C LYS A 48 8.93 17.06 -2.62
N ILE A 49 7.62 17.00 -2.46
CA ILE A 49 6.88 15.82 -2.01
C ILE A 49 6.05 15.31 -3.18
N TYR A 50 6.32 14.09 -3.63
CA TYR A 50 5.50 13.35 -4.58
C TYR A 50 4.45 12.56 -3.77
N TYR A 51 3.23 13.08 -3.75
CA TYR A 51 2.13 12.46 -3.00
C TYR A 51 1.32 11.55 -3.91
N VAL A 52 1.63 10.26 -3.89
CA VAL A 52 0.99 9.23 -4.73
C VAL A 52 -0.22 8.68 -3.99
N CYS A 53 -1.42 8.85 -4.53
CA CYS A 53 -2.62 8.49 -3.79
C CYS A 53 -3.78 8.02 -4.68
N ALA A 54 -4.75 7.30 -4.08
CA ALA A 54 -6.02 7.01 -4.75
C ALA A 54 -6.83 8.32 -4.94
N LYS A 55 -7.66 8.35 -5.99
CA LYS A 55 -8.47 9.52 -6.36
C LYS A 55 -9.28 10.09 -5.19
N ASP A 56 -9.91 9.22 -4.41
CA ASP A 56 -10.81 9.60 -3.31
C ASP A 56 -10.10 9.75 -1.96
N SER A 57 -8.77 9.74 -1.95
CA SER A 57 -7.97 9.92 -0.73
C SER A 57 -7.92 11.39 -0.29
N PHE A 58 -7.72 11.61 1.01
CA PHE A 58 -7.37 12.93 1.52
C PHE A 58 -6.06 13.41 0.90
N LYS A 59 -6.03 14.64 0.42
CA LYS A 59 -4.90 15.25 -0.28
C LYS A 59 -4.41 16.50 0.46
N PRO A 60 -3.10 16.62 0.69
CA PRO A 60 -2.52 17.85 1.23
C PRO A 60 -2.50 18.95 0.14
N LYS A 61 -2.41 20.22 0.58
CA LYS A 61 -2.36 21.38 -0.33
C LYS A 61 -1.14 22.22 0.00
N HIS A 62 -0.14 22.23 -0.89
CA HIS A 62 1.05 23.09 -0.79
C HIS A 62 1.80 23.11 -2.12
N SER A 63 2.51 24.21 -2.43
CA SER A 63 3.25 24.38 -3.69
C SER A 63 4.37 23.37 -3.90
N LYS A 64 4.97 22.85 -2.83
CA LYS A 64 6.02 21.81 -2.86
C LYS A 64 5.46 20.39 -2.96
N ILE A 65 4.14 20.22 -3.00
CA ILE A 65 3.48 18.90 -3.07
C ILE A 65 2.90 18.69 -4.47
N GLU A 66 3.36 17.65 -5.14
CA GLU A 66 2.79 17.16 -6.38
C GLU A 66 1.88 15.96 -6.10
N ILE A 67 0.59 16.11 -6.42
CA ILE A 67 -0.40 15.03 -6.29
C ILE A 67 -0.33 14.17 -7.55
N ILE A 68 -0.13 12.86 -7.36
CA ILE A 68 -0.13 11.86 -8.44
C ILE A 68 -1.19 10.83 -8.09
N GLU A 69 -2.30 10.84 -8.85
CA GLU A 69 -3.38 9.88 -8.64
C GLU A 69 -3.07 8.56 -9.30
N ILE A 70 -3.39 7.47 -8.61
CA ILE A 70 -3.30 6.09 -9.10
C ILE A 70 -4.62 5.35 -8.87
N VAL A 71 -4.81 4.24 -9.58
CA VAL A 71 -6.00 3.42 -9.48
C VAL A 71 -5.70 2.07 -8.83
N ASP A 72 -4.86 1.27 -9.45
CA ASP A 72 -4.57 -0.11 -9.06
C ASP A 72 -3.09 -0.34 -8.70
N THR A 73 -2.77 -1.54 -8.31
CA THR A 73 -1.39 -1.92 -7.93
C THR A 73 -0.41 -1.80 -9.11
N LYS A 74 -0.86 -2.04 -10.34
CA LYS A 74 0.00 -1.92 -11.53
C LYS A 74 0.33 -0.47 -11.83
N ASP A 75 -0.65 0.42 -11.73
CA ASP A 75 -0.48 1.86 -11.90
C ASP A 75 0.44 2.43 -10.81
N LEU A 76 0.24 2.01 -9.55
CA LEU A 76 1.16 2.33 -8.45
C LEU A 76 2.59 1.88 -8.75
N GLN A 77 2.79 0.63 -9.21
CA GLN A 77 4.10 0.10 -9.56
C GLN A 77 4.80 0.95 -10.64
N ASN A 78 4.09 1.26 -11.72
CA ASN A 78 4.61 2.06 -12.82
C ASN A 78 4.98 3.47 -12.36
N THR A 79 4.12 4.09 -11.55
CA THR A 79 4.35 5.44 -10.99
C THR A 79 5.57 5.48 -10.09
N ILE A 80 5.70 4.53 -9.15
CA ILE A 80 6.86 4.45 -8.25
C ILE A 80 8.14 4.18 -9.03
N THR A 81 8.11 3.24 -9.99
CA THR A 81 9.26 2.96 -10.87
C THR A 81 9.73 4.22 -11.59
N ARG A 82 8.82 4.96 -12.22
CA ARG A 82 9.14 6.21 -12.91
C ARG A 82 9.74 7.26 -11.98
N LEU A 83 9.19 7.43 -10.78
CA LEU A 83 9.68 8.40 -9.79
C LEU A 83 11.09 8.05 -9.32
N LEU A 84 11.35 6.78 -9.00
CA LEU A 84 12.66 6.32 -8.53
C LEU A 84 13.75 6.37 -9.62
N ILE A 85 13.40 6.16 -10.89
CA ILE A 85 14.35 6.26 -12.01
C ILE A 85 14.72 7.72 -12.29
N ASN A 86 13.74 8.63 -12.25
CA ASN A 86 13.93 10.00 -12.70
C ASN A 86 14.34 10.99 -11.59
N ASN A 87 14.33 10.55 -10.33
CA ASN A 87 14.61 11.45 -9.21
C ASN A 87 15.47 10.77 -8.15
N THR A 88 16.36 11.51 -7.51
CA THR A 88 16.98 11.08 -6.26
C THR A 88 15.97 11.25 -5.14
N ILE A 89 15.48 10.14 -4.58
CA ILE A 89 14.50 10.12 -3.49
C ILE A 89 15.24 9.88 -2.17
N HIS A 90 15.08 10.81 -1.23
CA HIS A 90 15.72 10.73 0.10
C HIS A 90 14.87 9.94 1.08
N PHE A 91 13.55 10.18 1.09
CA PHE A 91 12.61 9.49 1.99
C PHE A 91 11.45 8.91 1.20
N PHE A 92 11.07 7.69 1.57
CA PHE A 92 9.90 7.02 1.02
C PHE A 92 8.99 6.56 2.17
N ILE A 93 7.79 7.13 2.28
CA ILE A 93 6.79 6.80 3.30
C ILE A 93 5.68 6.00 2.63
N HIS A 94 5.68 4.67 2.84
CA HIS A 94 4.75 3.76 2.19
C HIS A 94 3.54 3.46 3.07
N SER A 95 2.59 4.41 3.16
CA SER A 95 1.41 4.32 4.03
C SER A 95 0.12 3.88 3.31
N MET A 96 0.20 3.53 2.03
CA MET A 96 -0.94 3.06 1.22
C MET A 96 -1.33 1.62 1.56
N ALA A 97 -2.63 1.33 1.59
CA ALA A 97 -3.19 -0.01 1.64
C ALA A 97 -3.18 -0.63 0.23
N VAL A 98 -2.10 -1.32 -0.11
CA VAL A 98 -1.93 -1.96 -1.43
C VAL A 98 -2.57 -3.33 -1.44
N SER A 99 -3.34 -3.64 -2.49
CA SER A 99 -3.94 -4.96 -2.69
C SER A 99 -2.89 -6.04 -2.86
N ASP A 100 -3.03 -7.13 -2.10
CA ASP A 100 -2.19 -8.33 -2.22
C ASP A 100 -2.62 -9.23 -3.39
N TYR A 101 -3.82 -8.98 -3.92
CA TYR A 101 -4.42 -9.74 -5.02
C TYR A 101 -5.06 -8.79 -6.02
N THR A 102 -4.97 -9.14 -7.31
CA THR A 102 -5.71 -8.51 -8.41
C THR A 102 -6.58 -9.55 -9.11
N VAL A 103 -7.58 -9.09 -9.86
CA VAL A 103 -8.44 -9.98 -10.65
C VAL A 103 -7.62 -10.60 -11.78
N ASP A 104 -7.63 -11.93 -11.87
CA ASP A 104 -7.04 -12.68 -12.96
C ASP A 104 -8.07 -12.87 -14.07
N TYR A 105 -9.21 -13.46 -13.71
CA TYR A 105 -10.38 -13.54 -14.59
C TYR A 105 -11.68 -13.61 -13.76
N VAL A 106 -12.79 -13.35 -14.45
CA VAL A 106 -14.14 -13.51 -13.93
C VAL A 106 -14.90 -14.48 -14.81
N THR A 107 -15.64 -15.41 -14.21
CA THR A 107 -16.44 -16.43 -14.92
C THR A 107 -17.71 -16.71 -14.15
N THR A 108 -18.57 -17.63 -14.64
CA THR A 108 -19.66 -18.20 -13.84
C THR A 108 -19.31 -19.61 -13.37
N ALA A 109 -19.98 -20.07 -12.34
CA ALA A 109 -19.78 -21.43 -11.82
C ALA A 109 -20.10 -22.49 -12.89
N GLU A 110 -21.13 -22.24 -13.71
CA GLU A 110 -21.57 -23.10 -14.80
C GLU A 110 -20.47 -23.24 -15.86
N LYS A 111 -19.93 -22.12 -16.34
CA LYS A 111 -18.82 -22.11 -17.32
C LYS A 111 -17.57 -22.79 -16.78
N LEU A 112 -17.28 -22.60 -15.49
CA LEU A 112 -16.13 -23.28 -14.86
C LEU A 112 -16.35 -24.79 -14.82
N ALA A 113 -17.54 -25.26 -14.44
CA ALA A 113 -17.90 -26.69 -14.39
C ALA A 113 -17.79 -27.31 -15.79
N GLU A 114 -18.38 -26.69 -16.82
CA GLU A 114 -18.28 -27.15 -18.21
C GLU A 114 -16.82 -27.30 -18.69
N ASN A 115 -15.95 -26.39 -18.28
CA ASN A 115 -14.55 -26.44 -18.67
C ASN A 115 -13.78 -27.55 -17.94
N ILE A 116 -14.08 -27.78 -16.66
CA ILE A 116 -13.52 -28.91 -15.90
C ILE A 116 -13.96 -30.23 -16.56
N GLU A 117 -15.22 -30.35 -16.96
CA GLU A 117 -15.75 -31.53 -17.66
C GLU A 117 -15.07 -31.76 -19.02
N LYS A 118 -14.73 -30.71 -19.77
CA LYS A 118 -14.02 -30.82 -21.04
C LYS A 118 -12.55 -31.28 -20.93
N HIS A 119 -11.97 -31.09 -19.73
CA HIS A 119 -10.54 -31.38 -19.46
C HIS A 119 -10.40 -32.45 -18.36
N GLN A 120 -11.26 -33.48 -18.36
CA GLN A 120 -11.35 -34.52 -17.33
C GLN A 120 -10.04 -35.31 -17.08
N GLU A 121 -9.17 -35.39 -18.07
CA GLU A 121 -7.88 -36.07 -17.98
C GLU A 121 -6.78 -35.20 -17.39
N GLU A 122 -7.04 -33.90 -17.18
CA GLU A 122 -6.08 -32.93 -16.64
C GLU A 122 -6.29 -32.73 -15.13
N ASN A 123 -5.27 -32.23 -14.46
CA ASN A 123 -5.39 -31.83 -13.06
C ASN A 123 -6.36 -30.63 -12.93
N ILE A 124 -7.39 -30.76 -12.10
CA ILE A 124 -8.40 -29.70 -11.90
C ILE A 124 -7.77 -28.35 -11.52
N LEU A 125 -6.72 -28.38 -10.70
CA LEU A 125 -6.00 -27.14 -10.31
C LEU A 125 -5.35 -26.48 -11.54
N ASP A 126 -4.78 -27.27 -12.44
CA ASP A 126 -4.16 -26.75 -13.67
C ASP A 126 -5.21 -26.17 -14.59
N VAL A 127 -6.37 -26.83 -14.72
CA VAL A 127 -7.52 -26.30 -15.46
C VAL A 127 -7.93 -24.95 -14.92
N ILE A 128 -8.16 -24.82 -13.62
CA ILE A 128 -8.55 -23.56 -12.96
C ILE A 128 -7.48 -22.47 -13.10
N CYS A 129 -6.19 -22.85 -13.05
CA CYS A 129 -5.10 -21.88 -13.04
C CYS A 129 -4.66 -21.39 -14.41
N HIS A 130 -4.70 -22.23 -15.44
CA HIS A 130 -4.05 -21.94 -16.71
C HIS A 130 -5.01 -21.64 -17.86
N TYR A 131 -6.26 -22.10 -17.78
CA TYR A 131 -7.23 -21.80 -18.83
C TYR A 131 -7.93 -20.45 -18.59
N PRO A 132 -7.93 -19.53 -19.58
CA PRO A 132 -8.57 -18.23 -19.45
C PRO A 132 -10.08 -18.35 -19.72
N PHE A 133 -10.86 -18.72 -18.72
CA PHE A 133 -12.32 -18.83 -18.82
C PHE A 133 -13.06 -17.50 -18.66
N GLY A 134 -12.34 -16.39 -18.74
CA GLY A 134 -12.87 -15.07 -18.43
C GLY A 134 -14.02 -14.65 -19.36
N LEU A 135 -15.04 -14.07 -18.75
CA LEU A 135 -16.04 -13.28 -19.45
C LEU A 135 -15.34 -12.07 -20.07
N LYS A 136 -15.42 -11.93 -21.39
CA LYS A 136 -14.79 -10.82 -22.15
C LYS A 136 -15.68 -9.58 -22.23
N GLU A 137 -16.62 -9.41 -21.32
CA GLU A 137 -17.58 -8.33 -21.32
C GLU A 137 -17.02 -7.10 -20.61
N ASN A 138 -17.23 -5.91 -21.21
CA ASN A 138 -16.89 -4.64 -20.59
C ASN A 138 -17.68 -4.38 -19.29
N LYS A 139 -18.86 -4.97 -19.18
CA LYS A 139 -19.73 -4.99 -18.00
C LYS A 139 -20.39 -6.36 -17.92
N ILE A 140 -20.09 -7.10 -16.87
CA ILE A 140 -20.66 -8.44 -16.65
C ILE A 140 -22.16 -8.28 -16.33
N SER A 141 -23.01 -9.11 -16.99
CA SER A 141 -24.46 -9.08 -16.78
C SER A 141 -24.83 -9.32 -15.31
N SER A 142 -25.87 -8.63 -14.86
CA SER A 142 -26.49 -8.89 -13.55
C SER A 142 -27.44 -10.09 -13.54
N SER A 143 -27.65 -10.74 -14.69
CA SER A 143 -28.45 -11.97 -14.81
C SER A 143 -27.68 -13.23 -14.42
N GLU A 144 -26.36 -13.15 -14.29
CA GLU A 144 -25.55 -14.27 -13.84
C GLU A 144 -25.80 -14.58 -12.37
N GLU A 145 -26.27 -15.81 -12.05
CA GLU A 145 -26.62 -16.19 -10.67
C GLU A 145 -25.38 -16.47 -9.83
N HIS A 146 -24.35 -17.13 -10.42
CA HIS A 146 -23.16 -17.58 -9.68
C HIS A 146 -21.88 -17.03 -10.29
N LEU A 147 -21.57 -15.77 -9.98
CA LEU A 147 -20.34 -15.13 -10.46
C LEU A 147 -19.14 -15.58 -9.62
N MET A 148 -18.08 -16.04 -10.30
CA MET A 148 -16.82 -16.42 -9.69
C MET A 148 -15.70 -15.48 -10.13
N ILE A 149 -14.87 -15.06 -9.18
CA ILE A 149 -13.73 -14.17 -9.42
C ILE A 149 -12.47 -14.91 -8.99
N LYS A 150 -11.61 -15.25 -9.93
CA LYS A 150 -10.27 -15.75 -9.63
C LYS A 150 -9.34 -14.58 -9.41
N LEU A 151 -8.63 -14.62 -8.29
CA LEU A 151 -7.61 -13.63 -7.95
C LEU A 151 -6.22 -14.24 -8.13
N LYS A 152 -5.26 -13.39 -8.53
CA LYS A 152 -3.82 -13.70 -8.53
C LYS A 152 -3.05 -12.70 -7.68
N LYS A 153 -1.88 -13.11 -7.18
CA LYS A 153 -1.02 -12.25 -6.37
C LYS A 153 -0.52 -11.04 -7.15
N THR A 154 -0.49 -9.89 -6.49
CA THR A 154 0.17 -8.68 -6.99
C THR A 154 1.65 -8.67 -6.63
N PRO A 155 2.48 -7.91 -7.36
CA PRO A 155 3.84 -7.61 -6.94
C PRO A 155 3.85 -6.83 -5.62
N LYS A 156 4.80 -7.14 -4.73
CA LYS A 156 4.98 -6.40 -3.47
C LYS A 156 5.74 -5.10 -3.74
N ILE A 157 5.03 -3.99 -3.79
CA ILE A 157 5.61 -2.67 -4.09
C ILE A 157 6.74 -2.30 -3.13
N ILE A 158 6.56 -2.53 -1.82
CA ILE A 158 7.56 -2.19 -0.82
C ILE A 158 8.91 -2.87 -1.05
N SER A 159 8.91 -4.11 -1.57
CA SER A 159 10.15 -4.87 -1.80
C SER A 159 11.02 -4.33 -2.93
N MET A 160 10.41 -3.61 -3.91
CA MET A 160 11.15 -3.05 -5.03
C MET A 160 11.90 -1.74 -4.68
N ILE A 161 11.47 -1.02 -3.63
CA ILE A 161 11.95 0.32 -3.33
C ILE A 161 13.45 0.31 -3.03
N LYS A 162 13.89 -0.47 -2.06
CA LYS A 162 15.33 -0.59 -1.70
C LYS A 162 16.16 -1.26 -2.80
N THR A 163 15.57 -2.12 -3.62
CA THR A 163 16.26 -2.71 -4.78
C THR A 163 16.58 -1.65 -5.83
N MET A 164 15.64 -0.74 -6.09
CA MET A 164 15.82 0.34 -7.09
C MET A 164 16.57 1.54 -6.54
N SER A 165 16.42 1.85 -5.26
CA SER A 165 17.04 3.00 -4.60
C SER A 165 17.53 2.62 -3.20
N PRO A 166 18.70 1.95 -3.08
CA PRO A 166 19.20 1.42 -1.81
C PRO A 166 19.43 2.48 -0.72
N LYS A 167 19.75 3.71 -1.12
CA LYS A 167 20.01 4.83 -0.21
C LYS A 167 18.76 5.55 0.29
N THR A 168 17.58 5.29 -0.30
CA THR A 168 16.32 5.90 0.13
C THR A 168 15.96 5.44 1.54
N TYR A 169 15.73 6.36 2.46
CA TYR A 169 15.20 6.05 3.79
C TYR A 169 13.74 5.58 3.65
N LEU A 170 13.47 4.32 3.97
CA LEU A 170 12.18 3.67 3.75
C LEU A 170 11.40 3.49 5.06
N VAL A 171 10.20 4.05 5.10
CA VAL A 171 9.21 3.84 6.16
C VAL A 171 8.11 2.92 5.67
N GLY A 172 8.00 1.74 6.25
CA GLY A 172 6.90 0.80 6.01
C GLY A 172 5.75 1.00 7.00
N PHE A 173 4.55 0.55 6.62
CA PHE A 173 3.39 0.54 7.50
C PHE A 173 2.83 -0.87 7.63
N LYS A 174 2.45 -1.26 8.84
CA LYS A 174 1.80 -2.54 9.12
C LYS A 174 0.54 -2.32 9.94
N LEU A 175 -0.60 -2.70 9.35
CA LEU A 175 -1.89 -2.73 10.03
C LEU A 175 -2.28 -4.19 10.26
N LEU A 176 -2.68 -4.51 11.47
CA LEU A 176 -3.32 -5.78 11.84
C LEU A 176 -4.68 -5.49 12.49
N ASP A 177 -5.48 -6.51 12.73
CA ASP A 177 -6.79 -6.37 13.37
C ASP A 177 -6.88 -7.35 14.55
N GLN A 178 -7.19 -6.83 15.74
CA GLN A 178 -7.42 -7.58 16.98
C GLN A 178 -6.28 -8.55 17.35
N VAL A 179 -5.05 -8.05 17.35
CA VAL A 179 -3.88 -8.86 17.70
C VAL A 179 -3.20 -8.37 18.98
N SER A 180 -2.47 -9.27 19.65
CA SER A 180 -1.63 -8.86 20.78
C SER A 180 -0.54 -7.87 20.32
N LYS A 181 -0.09 -7.02 21.25
CA LYS A 181 1.06 -6.14 21.00
C LYS A 181 2.29 -6.92 20.51
N GLU A 182 2.55 -8.08 21.09
CA GLU A 182 3.69 -8.92 20.71
C GLU A 182 3.58 -9.40 19.26
N THR A 183 2.41 -9.89 18.83
CA THR A 183 2.14 -10.28 17.45
C THR A 183 2.31 -9.11 16.49
N LEU A 184 1.80 -7.92 16.85
CA LEU A 184 1.95 -6.70 16.05
C LEU A 184 3.42 -6.32 15.89
N MET A 185 4.19 -6.29 16.97
CA MET A 185 5.61 -5.96 16.97
C MET A 185 6.43 -6.96 16.13
N ASN A 186 6.24 -8.26 16.37
CA ASN A 186 6.95 -9.31 15.64
C ASN A 186 6.64 -9.27 14.13
N THR A 187 5.38 -9.00 13.75
CA THR A 187 4.99 -8.90 12.35
C THR A 187 5.59 -7.66 11.67
N ALA A 188 5.65 -6.54 12.40
CA ALA A 188 6.28 -5.32 11.91
C ALA A 188 7.80 -5.46 11.75
N LEU A 189 8.47 -6.13 12.68
CA LEU A 189 9.92 -6.44 12.58
C LEU A 189 10.22 -7.33 11.37
N ARG A 190 9.41 -8.37 11.13
CA ARG A 190 9.54 -9.20 9.91
C ARG A 190 9.37 -8.39 8.63
N LEU A 191 8.39 -7.45 8.60
CA LEU A 191 8.22 -6.54 7.46
C LEU A 191 9.47 -5.68 7.25
N LYS A 192 10.02 -5.12 8.34
CA LYS A 192 11.22 -4.29 8.34
C LYS A 192 12.42 -5.02 7.76
N GLU A 193 12.72 -6.18 8.30
CA GLU A 193 13.86 -7.04 7.88
C GLU A 193 13.72 -7.46 6.43
N LYS A 194 12.55 -8.01 6.05
CA LYS A 194 12.30 -8.53 4.70
C LYS A 194 12.45 -7.46 3.61
N ASN A 195 12.11 -6.22 3.89
CA ASN A 195 12.09 -5.13 2.90
C ASN A 195 13.17 -4.08 3.16
N HIS A 196 14.07 -4.34 4.11
CA HIS A 196 15.13 -3.40 4.50
C HIS A 196 14.60 -1.99 4.84
N CYS A 197 13.43 -1.94 5.51
CA CYS A 197 12.88 -0.65 5.95
C CYS A 197 13.76 -0.06 7.06
N ASP A 198 13.94 1.25 7.06
CA ASP A 198 14.64 1.97 8.13
C ASP A 198 13.75 2.10 9.36
N LEU A 199 12.45 2.35 9.15
CA LEU A 199 11.40 2.35 10.19
C LEU A 199 10.16 1.56 9.72
N VAL A 200 9.38 1.06 10.69
CA VAL A 200 8.03 0.56 10.45
C VAL A 200 7.07 1.18 11.45
N VAL A 201 5.95 1.69 10.96
CA VAL A 201 4.81 2.15 11.77
C VAL A 201 3.80 1.01 11.84
N ALA A 202 3.57 0.48 13.06
CA ALA A 202 2.66 -0.62 13.32
C ALA A 202 1.41 -0.15 14.05
N ASN A 203 0.23 -0.45 13.51
CA ASN A 203 -1.08 -0.07 14.05
C ASN A 203 -1.98 -1.29 14.21
N ASP A 204 -2.87 -1.26 15.21
CA ASP A 204 -4.00 -2.16 15.30
C ASP A 204 -5.29 -1.45 14.89
N LEU A 205 -6.10 -2.11 14.05
CA LEU A 205 -7.36 -1.56 13.54
C LEU A 205 -8.40 -1.33 14.64
N GLU A 206 -8.41 -2.19 15.67
CA GLU A 206 -9.29 -2.04 16.84
C GLU A 206 -9.06 -0.70 17.52
N SER A 207 -7.79 -0.35 17.78
CA SER A 207 -7.41 0.94 18.34
C SER A 207 -7.87 2.14 17.51
N ILE A 208 -7.91 1.98 16.17
CA ILE A 208 -8.41 3.00 15.27
C ILE A 208 -9.94 3.12 15.37
N ARG A 209 -10.66 2.00 15.44
CA ARG A 209 -12.13 1.98 15.62
C ARG A 209 -12.56 2.59 16.96
N GLU A 210 -11.78 2.39 18.01
CA GLU A 210 -12.01 3.00 19.32
C GLU A 210 -11.66 4.51 19.39
N GLY A 211 -11.19 5.10 18.28
CA GLY A 211 -10.82 6.51 18.20
C GLY A 211 -9.45 6.85 18.82
N LYS A 212 -8.74 5.89 19.38
CA LYS A 212 -7.42 6.10 20.04
C LYS A 212 -6.29 6.23 19.01
N HIS A 213 -6.38 5.52 17.89
CA HIS A 213 -5.37 5.44 16.83
C HIS A 213 -3.95 5.30 17.39
N GLN A 214 -3.72 4.25 18.17
CA GLN A 214 -2.40 3.97 18.74
C GLN A 214 -1.51 3.34 17.67
N ALA A 215 -0.25 3.78 17.59
CA ALA A 215 0.78 3.20 16.74
C ALA A 215 2.10 3.04 17.47
N PHE A 216 2.93 2.11 16.96
CA PHE A 216 4.31 1.92 17.38
C PHE A 216 5.23 2.25 16.19
N ILE A 217 6.15 3.19 16.36
CA ILE A 217 7.20 3.52 15.39
C ILE A 217 8.42 2.71 15.80
N ILE A 218 8.78 1.71 14.99
CA ILE A 218 9.72 0.65 15.38
C ILE A 218 11.03 0.81 14.60
N LYS A 219 12.15 0.93 15.35
CA LYS A 219 13.51 0.85 14.84
C LYS A 219 14.08 -0.57 15.03
N THR A 220 14.06 -1.06 16.26
CA THR A 220 14.46 -2.42 16.64
C THR A 220 13.41 -3.03 17.56
N LYS A 221 13.63 -4.24 18.04
CA LYS A 221 12.74 -4.88 19.01
C LYS A 221 12.69 -4.13 20.33
N GLU A 222 13.81 -3.56 20.75
CA GLU A 222 13.98 -2.84 22.00
C GLU A 222 13.72 -1.33 21.87
N GLU A 223 13.94 -0.78 20.67
CA GLU A 223 13.83 0.65 20.38
C GLU A 223 12.61 0.96 19.54
N TYR A 224 11.56 1.45 20.18
CA TYR A 224 10.33 1.88 19.52
C TYR A 224 9.67 3.04 20.27
N ILE A 225 8.88 3.83 19.58
CA ILE A 225 8.10 4.94 20.13
C ILE A 225 6.63 4.58 20.05
N LYS A 226 5.90 4.76 21.16
CA LYS A 226 4.44 4.69 21.17
C LYS A 226 3.90 6.09 20.93
N ALA A 227 2.96 6.23 19.98
CA ALA A 227 2.28 7.47 19.68
C ALA A 227 0.76 7.25 19.54
N CYS A 228 -0.05 8.23 19.91
CA CYS A 228 -1.50 8.16 19.89
C CYS A 228 -2.09 9.33 19.08
N GLY A 229 -3.00 9.00 18.17
CA GLY A 229 -3.57 9.97 17.25
C GLY A 229 -2.67 10.30 16.06
N LYS A 230 -3.31 10.62 14.92
CA LYS A 230 -2.60 10.83 13.65
C LYS A 230 -1.57 11.94 13.69
N GLU A 231 -1.84 12.99 14.44
CA GLU A 231 -0.95 14.15 14.56
C GLU A 231 0.34 13.80 15.30
N GLU A 232 0.22 13.12 16.45
CA GLU A 232 1.39 12.69 17.22
C GLU A 232 2.20 11.65 16.44
N ILE A 233 1.55 10.68 15.78
CA ILE A 233 2.21 9.69 14.93
C ILE A 233 3.02 10.41 13.85
N ALA A 234 2.43 11.37 13.13
CA ALA A 234 3.12 12.13 12.09
C ALA A 234 4.32 12.91 12.65
N ARG A 235 4.12 13.62 13.77
CA ARG A 235 5.17 14.42 14.42
C ARG A 235 6.35 13.56 14.89
N MET A 236 6.08 12.43 15.55
CA MET A 236 7.12 11.54 16.05
C MET A 236 7.87 10.83 14.92
N LEU A 237 7.14 10.37 13.90
CA LEU A 237 7.75 9.77 12.70
C LEU A 237 8.72 10.74 12.02
N ILE A 238 8.33 12.00 11.80
CA ILE A 238 9.18 13.01 11.17
C ILE A 238 10.43 13.29 12.00
N LYS A 239 10.30 13.41 13.34
CA LYS A 239 11.46 13.57 14.22
C LYS A 239 12.45 12.43 14.07
N GLU A 240 11.98 11.18 14.08
CA GLU A 240 12.83 10.00 13.94
C GLU A 240 13.51 9.93 12.56
N MET A 241 12.80 10.28 11.50
CA MET A 241 13.36 10.31 10.14
C MET A 241 14.50 11.32 10.00
N ILE A 242 14.35 12.51 10.59
CA ILE A 242 15.29 13.61 10.42
C ILE A 242 16.49 13.50 11.37
N GLN A 243 16.31 12.96 12.58
CA GLN A 243 17.42 12.71 13.50
C GLN A 243 18.43 11.68 12.97
N ASN A 244 17.97 10.76 12.13
CA ASN A 244 18.79 9.73 11.49
C ASN A 244 19.37 10.15 10.12
N ASP A 245 19.14 11.39 9.68
CA ASP A 245 19.67 11.95 8.43
C ASP A 245 21.12 12.47 8.58
N GLY A 246 21.77 12.18 9.66
CA GLY A 246 23.13 12.58 10.00
C GLY A 246 24.20 11.55 9.63
N VAL A 247 23.93 10.63 8.67
CA VAL A 247 24.91 9.66 8.14
C VAL A 247 25.16 9.91 6.67
#